data_5f4deaf950fac4426c73f2f4f2e23c45
#
_entry.id   5f4deaf950fac4426c73f2f4f2e23c45
#
_cell.length_a   1.000
_cell.length_b   1.000
_cell.length_c   1.000
_cell.angle_alpha   90.00
_cell.angle_beta   90.00
_cell.angle_gamma   90.00
#
_symmetry.space_group_name_H-M   'P 1'
#
loop_
_entity.id
_entity.type
_entity.pdbx_description
1 polymer ?
#
loop_
_entity_poly.entity_id
_entity_poly.type
_entity_poly.pdbx_seq_one_letter_code
_entity_poly.pdbx_strand_id
1 'polypeptide(L)'
;MICALLALPSTIAHATPQLLHLGQPHPYVFLAYTNSDLHQAQPAEHAVVIIHGVRRNAEDYYQTGEQLLTNAGLTPRNTLLLAPNFLTATDPQASNDLPLWPKDRWMQGNESSAGHRGITSFSVLDDLLAYLADRRRFPHLKDVVLIGHSAGAQLMQRYAVMGKDFTSLPVRYVISSPSSYLYLDAKRPTATGFAPIPDNRCPGYNRYRYGLEQPPAYLASQRLDAVQLFRRYASRNVTYLVGERDTHADSKVMDHSCAAEAQGPNRLERQLGYLRYEGFLSRTWGVAVAHRQFVIPEAGHDAGHLFASPKVAEVIFPNKP
;
A
#
# COMPACT_ATOMS: atom_id res chain seq x y z
N MET A 1 -24.26 26.67 -44.82
CA MET A 1 -22.96 26.18 -44.37
C MET A 1 -23.16 25.37 -43.10
N ILE A 2 -23.15 24.05 -43.21
CA ILE A 2 -23.32 23.14 -42.05
C ILE A 2 -21.90 22.78 -41.60
N CYS A 3 -21.52 23.23 -40.43
CA CYS A 3 -20.25 22.90 -39.80
C CYS A 3 -20.39 21.52 -39.14
N ALA A 4 -19.83 20.49 -39.74
CA ALA A 4 -19.76 19.15 -39.14
C ALA A 4 -18.66 19.15 -38.08
N LEU A 5 -19.06 19.07 -36.82
CA LEU A 5 -18.13 18.75 -35.71
C LEU A 5 -17.68 17.29 -35.88
N LEU A 6 -16.44 17.10 -36.32
CA LEU A 6 -15.75 15.82 -36.26
C LEU A 6 -15.43 15.50 -34.78
N ALA A 7 -16.18 14.60 -34.17
CA ALA A 7 -15.85 13.99 -32.90
C ALA A 7 -14.61 13.11 -33.12
N LEU A 8 -13.46 13.52 -32.59
CA LEU A 8 -12.27 12.70 -32.53
C LEU A 8 -12.57 11.50 -31.60
N PRO A 9 -12.26 10.26 -31.99
CA PRO A 9 -12.41 9.12 -31.14
C PRO A 9 -11.47 9.29 -29.92
N SER A 10 -12.02 9.26 -28.72
CA SER A 10 -11.24 9.12 -27.49
C SER A 10 -10.54 7.76 -27.56
N THR A 11 -9.27 7.75 -27.89
CA THR A 11 -8.43 6.57 -27.72
C THR A 11 -8.36 6.30 -26.22
N ILE A 12 -8.96 5.20 -25.78
CA ILE A 12 -8.71 4.64 -24.45
C ILE A 12 -7.22 4.30 -24.45
N ALA A 13 -6.43 5.10 -23.73
CA ALA A 13 -5.02 4.81 -23.55
C ALA A 13 -4.94 3.52 -22.70
N HIS A 14 -4.64 2.40 -23.35
CA HIS A 14 -4.37 1.16 -22.62
C HIS A 14 -3.16 1.38 -21.71
N ALA A 15 -3.26 0.84 -20.49
CA ALA A 15 -2.14 0.79 -19.56
C ALA A 15 -0.91 0.19 -20.25
N THR A 16 0.17 0.93 -20.33
CA THR A 16 1.40 0.41 -20.94
C THR A 16 2.32 -0.10 -19.84
N PRO A 17 2.62 -1.42 -19.84
CA PRO A 17 3.61 -1.96 -18.92
C PRO A 17 4.99 -1.42 -19.28
N GLN A 18 5.73 -0.94 -18.28
CA GLN A 18 7.09 -0.45 -18.43
C GLN A 18 8.02 -1.07 -17.38
N LEU A 19 9.29 -1.21 -17.72
CA LEU A 19 10.33 -1.67 -16.83
C LEU A 19 11.02 -0.46 -16.19
N LEU A 20 10.86 -0.32 -14.89
CA LEU A 20 11.58 0.68 -14.08
C LEU A 20 12.97 0.15 -13.73
N HIS A 21 13.99 0.98 -13.87
CA HIS A 21 15.33 0.70 -13.36
C HIS A 21 15.46 1.28 -11.95
N LEU A 22 15.44 0.41 -10.95
CA LEU A 22 15.47 0.74 -9.52
C LEU A 22 16.76 0.24 -8.87
N GLY A 23 17.00 0.58 -7.60
CA GLY A 23 18.02 -0.06 -6.74
C GLY A 23 19.46 0.41 -6.96
N GLN A 24 19.72 1.71 -7.01
CA GLN A 24 21.10 2.21 -7.07
C GLN A 24 21.82 2.01 -5.71
N PRO A 25 23.09 1.54 -5.68
CA PRO A 25 24.02 1.26 -6.81
C PRO A 25 23.90 -0.15 -7.42
N HIS A 26 23.00 -0.99 -6.96
CA HIS A 26 22.78 -2.36 -7.46
C HIS A 26 21.46 -2.43 -8.24
N PRO A 27 21.44 -2.00 -9.53
CA PRO A 27 20.21 -1.83 -10.28
C PRO A 27 19.55 -3.17 -10.60
N TYR A 28 18.21 -3.14 -10.57
CA TYR A 28 17.33 -4.21 -11.04
C TYR A 28 16.17 -3.59 -11.82
N VAL A 29 15.48 -4.40 -12.61
CA VAL A 29 14.28 -3.96 -13.33
C VAL A 29 13.02 -4.37 -12.56
N PHE A 30 12.00 -3.53 -12.61
CA PHE A 30 10.73 -3.77 -11.93
C PHE A 30 9.56 -3.40 -12.84
N LEU A 31 8.58 -4.29 -12.98
CA LEU A 31 7.41 -4.08 -13.85
C LEU A 31 6.39 -3.16 -13.17
N ALA A 32 5.93 -2.14 -13.89
CA ALA A 32 4.83 -1.29 -13.49
C ALA A 32 3.98 -0.86 -14.69
N TYR A 33 2.69 -0.60 -14.45
CA TYR A 33 1.80 0.06 -15.41
C TYR A 33 1.76 1.56 -15.10
N THR A 34 1.72 2.40 -16.14
CA THR A 34 1.83 3.85 -15.97
C THR A 34 1.12 4.61 -17.10
N ASN A 35 0.75 5.85 -16.82
CA ASN A 35 0.16 6.80 -17.77
C ASN A 35 1.18 7.70 -18.47
N SER A 36 2.47 7.46 -18.31
CA SER A 36 3.55 8.30 -18.82
C SER A 36 4.72 7.47 -19.33
N ASP A 37 5.42 7.95 -20.34
CA ASP A 37 6.69 7.36 -20.78
C ASP A 37 7.80 7.73 -19.80
N LEU A 38 8.22 6.79 -18.96
CA LEU A 38 9.21 7.00 -17.91
C LEU A 38 10.67 7.07 -18.42
N HIS A 39 10.89 6.92 -19.72
CA HIS A 39 12.21 7.15 -20.34
C HIS A 39 12.51 8.65 -20.55
N GLN A 40 11.51 9.51 -20.38
CA GLN A 40 11.62 10.96 -20.53
C GLN A 40 11.37 11.67 -19.20
N ALA A 41 11.85 12.92 -19.08
CA ALA A 41 11.51 13.76 -17.94
C ALA A 41 10.00 14.07 -17.93
N GLN A 42 9.39 13.97 -16.76
CA GLN A 42 7.94 14.09 -16.60
C GLN A 42 7.55 15.44 -16.00
N PRO A 43 6.52 16.11 -16.55
CA PRO A 43 6.03 17.38 -16.03
C PRO A 43 5.17 17.23 -14.77
N ALA A 44 4.93 16.00 -14.30
CA ALA A 44 4.02 15.71 -13.21
C ALA A 44 4.41 16.45 -11.91
N GLU A 45 3.43 17.03 -11.25
CA GLU A 45 3.55 17.67 -9.94
C GLU A 45 3.21 16.72 -8.79
N HIS A 46 2.42 15.68 -9.07
CA HIS A 46 1.97 14.67 -8.11
C HIS A 46 2.26 13.27 -8.65
N ALA A 47 2.58 12.34 -7.76
CA ALA A 47 2.65 10.91 -8.10
C ALA A 47 1.68 10.10 -7.23
N VAL A 48 0.95 9.20 -7.87
CA VAL A 48 0.09 8.22 -7.21
C VAL A 48 0.59 6.83 -7.55
N VAL A 49 0.93 6.07 -6.53
CA VAL A 49 1.35 4.67 -6.64
C VAL A 49 0.26 3.80 -6.03
N ILE A 50 -0.36 2.93 -6.83
CA ILE A 50 -1.43 2.05 -6.39
C ILE A 50 -1.00 0.59 -6.46
N ILE A 51 -1.05 -0.13 -5.31
CA ILE A 51 -0.57 -1.50 -5.17
C ILE A 51 -1.75 -2.47 -5.13
N HIS A 52 -1.66 -3.48 -5.98
CA HIS A 52 -2.66 -4.51 -6.22
C HIS A 52 -2.96 -5.41 -5.00
N GLY A 53 -4.08 -6.12 -5.07
CA GLY A 53 -4.46 -7.18 -4.15
C GLY A 53 -3.70 -8.50 -4.38
N VAL A 54 -4.17 -9.58 -3.73
CA VAL A 54 -3.53 -10.90 -3.77
C VAL A 54 -3.47 -11.54 -5.16
N ARG A 55 -4.31 -11.10 -6.10
CA ARG A 55 -4.34 -11.59 -7.50
C ARG A 55 -3.17 -11.09 -8.34
N ARG A 56 -2.43 -10.09 -7.89
CA ARG A 56 -1.28 -9.48 -8.58
C ARG A 56 -1.63 -8.93 -9.98
N ASN A 57 -2.84 -8.42 -10.11
CA ASN A 57 -3.42 -7.83 -11.31
C ASN A 57 -3.19 -6.32 -11.35
N ALA A 58 -1.94 -5.89 -11.46
CA ALA A 58 -1.57 -4.47 -11.38
C ALA A 58 -2.22 -3.63 -12.49
N GLU A 59 -2.52 -4.21 -13.65
CA GLU A 59 -3.24 -3.53 -14.74
C GLU A 59 -4.65 -3.11 -14.32
N ASP A 60 -5.42 -3.98 -13.65
CA ASP A 60 -6.76 -3.64 -13.14
C ASP A 60 -6.68 -2.52 -12.08
N TYR A 61 -5.61 -2.54 -11.27
CA TYR A 61 -5.37 -1.48 -10.28
C TYR A 61 -4.91 -0.16 -10.92
N TYR A 62 -4.22 -0.22 -12.03
CA TYR A 62 -3.94 0.97 -12.83
C TYR A 62 -5.25 1.60 -13.32
N GLN A 63 -6.17 0.82 -13.91
CA GLN A 63 -7.49 1.29 -14.33
C GLN A 63 -8.31 1.86 -13.16
N THR A 64 -8.25 1.18 -12.00
CA THR A 64 -8.86 1.68 -10.75
C THR A 64 -8.26 3.03 -10.35
N GLY A 65 -6.94 3.19 -10.48
CA GLY A 65 -6.25 4.44 -10.23
C GLY A 65 -6.66 5.56 -11.20
N GLU A 66 -6.81 5.27 -12.50
CA GLU A 66 -7.30 6.24 -13.50
C GLU A 66 -8.70 6.76 -13.13
N GLN A 67 -9.61 5.85 -12.73
CA GLN A 67 -10.95 6.25 -12.27
C GLN A 67 -10.89 7.12 -11.01
N LEU A 68 -10.03 6.76 -10.05
CA LEU A 68 -9.82 7.55 -8.84
C LEU A 68 -9.30 8.96 -9.17
N LEU A 69 -8.31 9.08 -10.06
CA LEU A 69 -7.79 10.38 -10.48
C LEU A 69 -8.84 11.21 -11.21
N THR A 70 -9.63 10.58 -12.08
CA THR A 70 -10.76 11.23 -12.78
C THR A 70 -11.77 11.80 -11.77
N ASN A 71 -12.15 11.02 -10.77
CA ASN A 71 -13.07 11.46 -9.71
C ASN A 71 -12.46 12.58 -8.85
N ALA A 72 -11.15 12.62 -8.73
CA ALA A 72 -10.41 13.68 -8.06
C ALA A 72 -10.23 14.95 -8.93
N GLY A 73 -10.57 14.93 -10.21
CA GLY A 73 -10.30 16.02 -11.15
C GLY A 73 -8.81 16.17 -11.48
N LEU A 74 -8.01 15.12 -11.23
CA LEU A 74 -6.58 15.06 -11.54
C LEU A 74 -6.39 14.49 -12.95
N THR A 75 -5.37 14.98 -13.66
CA THR A 75 -5.12 14.62 -15.06
C THR A 75 -3.73 13.99 -15.24
N PRO A 76 -3.53 13.17 -16.29
CA PRO A 76 -2.20 12.65 -16.63
C PRO A 76 -1.15 13.73 -16.89
N ARG A 77 -1.58 14.97 -17.17
CA ARG A 77 -0.67 16.09 -17.42
C ARG A 77 0.07 16.54 -16.17
N ASN A 78 -0.59 16.50 -15.02
CA ASN A 78 -0.03 16.93 -13.72
C ASN A 78 0.15 15.81 -12.71
N THR A 79 -0.34 14.60 -13.00
CA THR A 79 -0.30 13.48 -12.06
C THR A 79 0.22 12.22 -12.74
N LEU A 80 1.36 11.74 -12.26
CA LEU A 80 1.90 10.44 -12.62
C LEU A 80 1.14 9.34 -11.86
N LEU A 81 0.62 8.35 -12.57
CA LEU A 81 0.04 7.15 -12.01
C LEU A 81 0.95 5.96 -12.26
N LEU A 82 1.27 5.22 -11.21
CA LEU A 82 2.07 4.00 -11.23
C LEU A 82 1.33 2.86 -10.54
N ALA A 83 1.25 1.70 -11.16
CA ALA A 83 0.79 0.45 -10.56
C ALA A 83 1.90 -0.60 -10.63
N PRO A 84 2.77 -0.68 -9.60
CA PRO A 84 3.85 -1.67 -9.51
C PRO A 84 3.28 -3.09 -9.43
N ASN A 85 3.92 -4.07 -10.10
CA ASN A 85 3.47 -5.45 -10.13
C ASN A 85 4.43 -6.38 -9.36
N PHE A 86 4.05 -6.78 -8.16
CA PHE A 86 4.80 -7.73 -7.33
C PHE A 86 4.50 -9.17 -7.77
N LEU A 87 5.33 -9.72 -8.63
CA LEU A 87 5.11 -10.99 -9.31
C LEU A 87 5.60 -12.22 -8.51
N THR A 88 5.02 -13.36 -8.83
CA THR A 88 5.53 -14.69 -8.49
C THR A 88 6.05 -15.38 -9.74
N ALA A 89 6.79 -16.48 -9.59
CA ALA A 89 7.33 -17.24 -10.72
C ALA A 89 6.26 -17.90 -11.62
N THR A 90 4.99 -17.91 -11.18
CA THR A 90 3.87 -18.50 -11.94
C THR A 90 3.00 -17.46 -12.66
N ASP A 91 3.31 -16.19 -12.50
CA ASP A 91 2.54 -15.13 -13.17
C ASP A 91 2.96 -15.00 -14.64
N PRO A 92 2.03 -14.67 -15.55
CA PRO A 92 2.32 -14.63 -16.99
C PRO A 92 3.45 -13.67 -17.40
N GLN A 93 3.64 -12.58 -16.66
CA GLN A 93 4.68 -11.58 -16.92
C GLN A 93 6.01 -11.90 -16.22
N ALA A 94 6.12 -13.05 -15.53
CA ALA A 94 7.36 -13.42 -14.84
C ALA A 94 8.52 -13.61 -15.82
N SER A 95 9.68 -13.05 -15.48
CA SER A 95 10.93 -13.25 -16.19
C SER A 95 12.11 -13.36 -15.22
N ASN A 96 13.26 -13.86 -15.70
CA ASN A 96 14.44 -14.00 -14.85
C ASN A 96 15.08 -12.67 -14.44
N ASP A 97 14.76 -11.58 -15.13
CA ASP A 97 15.28 -10.25 -14.84
C ASP A 97 14.49 -9.53 -13.74
N LEU A 98 13.26 -10.00 -13.46
CA LEU A 98 12.37 -9.39 -12.48
C LEU A 98 12.52 -10.04 -11.10
N PRO A 99 12.40 -9.30 -10.00
CA PRO A 99 12.26 -9.90 -8.68
C PRO A 99 10.94 -10.68 -8.58
N LEU A 100 11.02 -11.95 -8.19
CA LEU A 100 9.87 -12.84 -8.08
C LEU A 100 9.78 -13.41 -6.65
N TRP A 101 8.62 -13.25 -6.02
CA TRP A 101 8.37 -13.68 -4.65
C TRP A 101 7.64 -15.01 -4.59
N PRO A 102 7.86 -15.83 -3.53
CA PRO A 102 7.04 -17.01 -3.31
C PRO A 102 5.65 -16.60 -2.79
N LYS A 103 4.61 -16.96 -3.51
CA LYS A 103 3.19 -16.72 -3.15
C LYS A 103 2.92 -15.29 -2.63
N ASP A 104 2.52 -15.19 -1.37
CA ASP A 104 2.11 -13.96 -0.67
C ASP A 104 3.26 -13.26 0.08
N ARG A 105 4.51 -13.71 -0.10
CA ARG A 105 5.66 -13.18 0.65
C ARG A 105 5.97 -11.71 0.32
N TRP A 106 5.63 -11.26 -0.87
CA TRP A 106 5.79 -9.86 -1.26
C TRP A 106 5.01 -8.90 -0.34
N MET A 107 3.81 -9.26 0.14
CA MET A 107 3.03 -8.41 1.05
C MET A 107 3.60 -8.35 2.48
N GLN A 108 4.68 -9.08 2.73
CA GLN A 108 5.31 -9.21 4.05
C GLN A 108 6.68 -8.54 4.14
N GLY A 109 7.16 -7.88 3.08
CA GLY A 109 8.51 -7.31 3.09
C GLY A 109 9.64 -8.32 2.92
N ASN A 110 9.33 -9.56 2.53
CA ASN A 110 10.33 -10.58 2.31
C ASN A 110 11.12 -10.36 1.01
N GLU A 111 12.24 -11.06 0.90
CA GLU A 111 13.07 -11.08 -0.29
C GLU A 111 12.46 -11.89 -1.42
N SER A 112 12.73 -11.48 -2.66
CA SER A 112 12.51 -12.28 -3.86
C SER A 112 13.39 -13.52 -3.82
N SER A 113 12.85 -14.68 -4.24
CA SER A 113 13.54 -15.97 -4.21
C SER A 113 13.77 -16.58 -5.58
N ALA A 114 13.20 -15.99 -6.64
CA ALA A 114 13.38 -16.37 -8.02
C ALA A 114 13.56 -15.12 -8.90
N GLY A 115 13.96 -15.31 -10.14
CA GLY A 115 14.34 -14.20 -11.02
C GLY A 115 15.51 -13.42 -10.42
N HIS A 116 15.40 -12.11 -10.35
CA HIS A 116 16.36 -11.26 -9.63
C HIS A 116 16.13 -11.42 -8.12
N ARG A 117 17.00 -12.21 -7.45
CA ARG A 117 16.85 -12.60 -6.04
C ARG A 117 17.37 -11.54 -5.07
N GLY A 118 16.94 -11.64 -3.80
CA GLY A 118 17.45 -10.83 -2.68
C GLY A 118 16.85 -9.43 -2.59
N ILE A 119 15.88 -9.09 -3.41
CA ILE A 119 15.19 -7.80 -3.35
C ILE A 119 13.99 -7.91 -2.42
N THR A 120 13.99 -7.15 -1.31
CA THR A 120 12.82 -7.11 -0.44
C THR A 120 11.72 -6.25 -1.07
N SER A 121 10.45 -6.60 -0.86
CA SER A 121 9.35 -5.76 -1.36
C SER A 121 9.31 -4.38 -0.68
N PHE A 122 9.89 -4.24 0.51
CA PHE A 122 10.09 -2.93 1.13
C PHE A 122 11.18 -2.11 0.45
N SER A 123 12.30 -2.75 0.04
CA SER A 123 13.34 -2.08 -0.74
C SER A 123 12.80 -1.59 -2.08
N VAL A 124 11.88 -2.33 -2.72
CA VAL A 124 11.21 -1.84 -3.94
C VAL A 124 10.50 -0.51 -3.68
N LEU A 125 9.82 -0.35 -2.55
CA LEU A 125 9.14 0.91 -2.21
C LEU A 125 10.13 2.02 -1.85
N ASP A 126 11.23 1.71 -1.14
CA ASP A 126 12.32 2.68 -0.89
C ASP A 126 12.92 3.17 -2.22
N ASP A 127 13.25 2.24 -3.12
CA ASP A 127 13.88 2.54 -4.41
C ASP A 127 12.91 3.29 -5.34
N LEU A 128 11.62 2.97 -5.29
CA LEU A 128 10.59 3.69 -6.05
C LEU A 128 10.45 5.14 -5.55
N LEU A 129 10.47 5.36 -4.24
CA LEU A 129 10.47 6.71 -3.69
C LEU A 129 11.73 7.48 -4.07
N ALA A 130 12.90 6.84 -4.04
CA ALA A 130 14.16 7.44 -4.49
C ALA A 130 14.13 7.76 -5.99
N TYR A 131 13.56 6.87 -6.81
CA TYR A 131 13.37 7.09 -8.24
C TYR A 131 12.47 8.31 -8.52
N LEU A 132 11.35 8.44 -7.79
CA LEU A 132 10.44 9.58 -7.91
C LEU A 132 11.05 10.89 -7.38
N ALA A 133 12.00 10.84 -6.47
CA ALA A 133 12.71 12.02 -5.96
C ALA A 133 13.82 12.52 -6.89
N ASP A 134 14.16 11.81 -7.96
CA ASP A 134 15.17 12.26 -8.92
C ASP A 134 14.65 13.47 -9.72
N ARG A 135 15.14 14.66 -9.37
CA ARG A 135 14.75 15.92 -10.00
C ARG A 135 15.09 16.05 -11.47
N ARG A 136 15.99 15.21 -12.00
CA ARG A 136 16.27 15.16 -13.46
C ARG A 136 15.14 14.47 -14.21
N ARG A 137 14.44 13.53 -13.55
CA ARG A 137 13.29 12.79 -14.11
C ARG A 137 11.97 13.50 -13.81
N PHE A 138 11.84 14.01 -12.59
CA PHE A 138 10.61 14.62 -12.06
C PHE A 138 10.90 16.00 -11.48
N PRO A 139 11.23 17.00 -12.32
CA PRO A 139 11.68 18.32 -11.87
C PRO A 139 10.65 19.07 -11.00
N HIS A 140 9.36 18.79 -11.24
CA HIS A 140 8.26 19.52 -10.63
C HIS A 140 7.50 18.70 -9.55
N LEU A 141 7.89 17.46 -9.28
CA LEU A 141 7.17 16.59 -8.36
C LEU A 141 7.19 17.15 -6.93
N LYS A 142 6.01 17.34 -6.35
CA LYS A 142 5.78 17.96 -5.04
C LYS A 142 5.49 16.94 -3.94
N ASP A 143 4.77 15.85 -4.26
CA ASP A 143 4.36 14.82 -3.30
C ASP A 143 4.11 13.47 -3.97
N VAL A 144 4.05 12.44 -3.12
CA VAL A 144 3.72 11.06 -3.51
C VAL A 144 2.60 10.52 -2.63
N VAL A 145 1.60 9.89 -3.23
CA VAL A 145 0.56 9.11 -2.54
C VAL A 145 0.80 7.64 -2.82
N LEU A 146 1.09 6.88 -1.78
CA LEU A 146 1.21 5.42 -1.82
C LEU A 146 -0.11 4.80 -1.37
N ILE A 147 -0.79 4.09 -2.26
CA ILE A 147 -2.09 3.44 -2.00
C ILE A 147 -1.87 1.94 -2.03
N GLY A 148 -2.33 1.23 -0.99
CA GLY A 148 -2.43 -0.23 -1.00
C GLY A 148 -3.85 -0.67 -0.73
N HIS A 149 -4.33 -1.69 -1.45
CA HIS A 149 -5.63 -2.31 -1.20
C HIS A 149 -5.47 -3.80 -0.92
N SER A 150 -6.26 -4.33 0.04
CA SER A 150 -6.26 -5.77 0.36
C SER A 150 -4.85 -6.28 0.73
N ALA A 151 -4.25 -7.17 -0.06
CA ALA A 151 -2.87 -7.63 0.12
C ALA A 151 -1.85 -6.48 -0.03
N GLY A 152 -2.08 -5.55 -0.98
CA GLY A 152 -1.29 -4.33 -1.10
C GLY A 152 -1.41 -3.42 0.11
N ALA A 153 -2.56 -3.40 0.79
CA ALA A 153 -2.72 -2.67 2.05
C ALA A 153 -1.96 -3.33 3.20
N GLN A 154 -1.83 -4.65 3.21
CA GLN A 154 -0.97 -5.34 4.18
C GLN A 154 0.50 -4.97 3.98
N LEU A 155 0.98 -4.91 2.72
CA LEU A 155 2.31 -4.40 2.40
C LEU A 155 2.45 -2.95 2.88
N MET A 156 1.49 -2.11 2.52
CA MET A 156 1.52 -0.67 2.81
C MET A 156 1.51 -0.36 4.31
N GLN A 157 0.68 -1.06 5.10
CA GLN A 157 0.63 -0.88 6.55
C GLN A 157 1.96 -1.26 7.20
N ARG A 158 2.53 -2.41 6.80
CA ARG A 158 3.84 -2.84 7.30
C ARG A 158 4.96 -1.91 6.87
N TYR A 159 4.93 -1.44 5.63
CA TYR A 159 5.89 -0.46 5.14
C TYR A 159 5.73 0.91 5.83
N ALA A 160 4.50 1.35 6.08
CA ALA A 160 4.26 2.57 6.85
C ALA A 160 4.81 2.48 8.29
N VAL A 161 4.87 1.30 8.89
CA VAL A 161 5.51 1.07 10.20
C VAL A 161 7.03 0.93 10.08
N MET A 162 7.52 0.09 9.15
CA MET A 162 8.90 -0.40 9.12
C MET A 162 9.79 0.29 8.08
N GLY A 163 9.22 0.92 7.06
CA GLY A 163 9.96 1.60 5.99
C GLY A 163 10.93 2.63 6.55
N LYS A 164 12.07 2.83 5.89
CA LYS A 164 13.05 3.84 6.28
C LYS A 164 12.46 5.24 6.22
N ASP A 165 13.08 6.18 6.90
CA ASP A 165 12.68 7.57 6.79
C ASP A 165 13.02 8.11 5.40
N PHE A 166 12.05 8.81 4.82
CA PHE A 166 12.18 9.43 3.51
C PHE A 166 11.73 10.89 3.63
N THR A 167 12.65 11.80 3.34
CA THR A 167 12.46 13.24 3.56
C THR A 167 12.55 14.09 2.29
N SER A 168 12.90 13.45 1.15
CA SER A 168 13.09 14.18 -0.11
C SER A 168 11.79 14.71 -0.72
N LEU A 169 10.66 14.04 -0.43
CA LEU A 169 9.31 14.43 -0.84
C LEU A 169 8.32 14.10 0.28
N PRO A 170 7.25 14.87 0.47
CA PRO A 170 6.10 14.48 1.29
C PRO A 170 5.48 13.18 0.75
N VAL A 171 5.27 12.20 1.64
CA VAL A 171 4.62 10.93 1.31
C VAL A 171 3.35 10.76 2.13
N ARG A 172 2.26 10.41 1.46
CA ARG A 172 0.99 10.00 2.09
C ARG A 172 0.76 8.52 1.88
N TYR A 173 0.36 7.83 2.94
CA TYR A 173 0.10 6.39 2.93
C TYR A 173 -1.40 6.15 3.02
N VAL A 174 -1.99 5.44 2.07
CA VAL A 174 -3.39 5.04 2.08
C VAL A 174 -3.47 3.53 2.23
N ILE A 175 -4.06 3.08 3.32
CA ILE A 175 -4.17 1.68 3.70
C ILE A 175 -5.64 1.28 3.61
N SER A 176 -6.00 0.52 2.56
CA SER A 176 -7.37 0.18 2.25
C SER A 176 -7.68 -1.30 2.44
N SER A 177 -8.54 -1.64 3.41
CA SER A 177 -9.08 -2.99 3.61
C SER A 177 -8.05 -4.12 3.74
N PRO A 178 -6.97 -4.01 4.54
CA PRO A 178 -6.05 -5.13 4.75
C PRO A 178 -6.73 -6.26 5.51
N SER A 179 -6.36 -7.51 5.23
CA SER A 179 -6.88 -8.65 5.98
C SER A 179 -6.15 -8.94 7.28
N SER A 180 -5.01 -8.30 7.54
CA SER A 180 -4.32 -8.32 8.83
C SER A 180 -3.38 -7.13 8.98
N TYR A 181 -3.10 -6.76 10.22
CA TYR A 181 -2.22 -5.66 10.62
C TYR A 181 -1.00 -6.17 11.37
N LEU A 182 0.07 -5.40 11.32
CA LEU A 182 1.23 -5.57 12.20
C LEU A 182 0.98 -4.81 13.50
N TYR A 183 0.93 -5.53 14.61
CA TYR A 183 0.87 -4.99 15.97
C TYR A 183 2.29 -4.80 16.51
N LEU A 184 2.48 -3.76 17.32
CA LEU A 184 3.80 -3.38 17.84
C LEU A 184 4.11 -3.95 19.23
N ASP A 185 3.13 -4.58 19.86
CA ASP A 185 3.31 -5.38 21.09
C ASP A 185 2.45 -6.65 21.04
N ALA A 186 2.50 -7.44 22.11
CA ALA A 186 1.77 -8.70 22.21
C ALA A 186 0.25 -8.53 22.46
N LYS A 187 -0.24 -7.30 22.62
CA LYS A 187 -1.65 -7.10 22.94
C LYS A 187 -2.53 -7.12 21.69
N ARG A 188 -3.74 -7.69 21.85
CA ARG A 188 -4.77 -7.75 20.80
C ARG A 188 -6.09 -7.26 21.37
N PRO A 189 -7.06 -6.85 20.53
CA PRO A 189 -8.38 -6.42 20.98
C PRO A 189 -9.07 -7.46 21.87
N THR A 190 -9.72 -6.99 22.92
CA THR A 190 -10.62 -7.77 23.78
C THR A 190 -11.94 -7.01 23.93
N ALA A 191 -12.92 -7.59 24.61
CA ALA A 191 -14.19 -6.91 24.89
C ALA A 191 -14.01 -5.61 25.70
N THR A 192 -12.98 -5.52 26.54
CA THR A 192 -12.76 -4.40 27.48
C THR A 192 -11.50 -3.58 27.18
N GLY A 193 -10.77 -3.88 26.12
CA GLY A 193 -9.54 -3.16 25.79
C GLY A 193 -8.53 -3.98 25.00
N PHE A 194 -7.30 -4.08 25.50
CA PHE A 194 -6.20 -4.79 24.85
C PHE A 194 -5.44 -5.65 25.86
N ALA A 195 -5.25 -6.93 25.53
CA ALA A 195 -4.51 -7.88 26.38
C ALA A 195 -3.70 -8.87 25.51
N PRO A 196 -2.62 -9.46 26.05
CA PRO A 196 -1.96 -10.59 25.42
C PRO A 196 -2.89 -11.78 25.26
N ILE A 197 -2.68 -12.56 24.20
CA ILE A 197 -3.37 -13.83 24.01
C ILE A 197 -2.57 -14.92 24.74
N PRO A 198 -3.19 -15.79 25.52
CA PRO A 198 -2.51 -16.94 26.12
C PRO A 198 -1.90 -17.85 25.05
N ASP A 199 -0.64 -18.27 25.24
CA ASP A 199 0.12 -19.07 24.26
C ASP A 199 -0.59 -20.37 23.82
N ASN A 200 -1.35 -20.99 24.73
CA ASN A 200 -2.11 -22.21 24.43
C ASN A 200 -3.32 -21.97 23.50
N ARG A 201 -3.75 -20.72 23.30
CA ARG A 201 -4.87 -20.39 22.40
C ARG A 201 -4.42 -20.07 20.97
N CYS A 202 -3.28 -19.43 20.81
CA CYS A 202 -2.77 -19.02 19.51
C CYS A 202 -1.24 -18.95 19.52
N PRO A 203 -0.55 -20.10 19.45
CA PRO A 203 0.91 -20.12 19.50
C PRO A 203 1.56 -19.26 18.41
N GLY A 204 2.47 -18.38 18.80
CA GLY A 204 3.21 -17.54 17.88
C GLY A 204 2.41 -16.42 17.21
N TYR A 205 1.25 -16.04 17.77
CA TYR A 205 0.41 -14.95 17.22
C TYR A 205 1.13 -13.60 17.13
N ASN A 206 2.19 -13.40 17.93
CA ASN A 206 2.97 -12.18 17.94
C ASN A 206 4.22 -12.26 17.05
N ARG A 207 4.42 -13.38 16.34
CA ARG A 207 5.47 -13.47 15.33
C ARG A 207 5.14 -12.61 14.11
N TYR A 208 6.17 -12.16 13.45
CA TYR A 208 6.02 -11.49 12.17
C TYR A 208 5.30 -12.43 11.18
N ARG A 209 4.32 -12.00 10.54
CA ARG A 209 3.80 -10.70 10.06
C ARG A 209 2.74 -9.99 10.95
N TYR A 210 2.35 -10.58 12.07
CA TYR A 210 1.26 -10.07 12.92
C TYR A 210 1.76 -9.29 14.14
N GLY A 211 3.01 -9.49 14.52
CA GLY A 211 3.72 -8.80 15.59
C GLY A 211 5.21 -8.66 15.26
N LEU A 212 5.99 -8.17 16.23
CA LEU A 212 7.40 -7.83 16.02
C LEU A 212 8.37 -8.99 16.36
N GLU A 213 7.90 -10.15 16.80
CA GLU A 213 8.79 -11.28 17.05
C GLU A 213 9.30 -11.87 15.73
N GLN A 214 10.60 -12.14 15.64
CA GLN A 214 11.25 -12.65 14.44
C GLN A 214 11.02 -11.75 13.20
N PRO A 215 11.37 -10.47 13.26
CA PRO A 215 11.13 -9.52 12.18
C PRO A 215 11.97 -9.86 10.95
N PRO A 216 11.59 -9.39 9.75
CA PRO A 216 12.40 -9.56 8.56
C PRO A 216 13.73 -8.80 8.70
N ALA A 217 14.78 -9.25 7.98
CA ALA A 217 16.10 -8.64 7.99
C ALA A 217 16.08 -7.12 7.72
N TYR A 218 15.18 -6.69 6.85
CA TYR A 218 14.96 -5.27 6.54
C TYR A 218 14.67 -4.43 7.81
N LEU A 219 13.85 -4.92 8.74
CA LEU A 219 13.59 -4.24 10.01
C LEU A 219 14.72 -4.48 11.02
N ALA A 220 15.19 -5.72 11.14
CA ALA A 220 16.23 -6.08 12.10
C ALA A 220 17.50 -5.22 11.95
N SER A 221 17.86 -4.87 10.71
CA SER A 221 19.02 -4.01 10.40
C SER A 221 18.89 -2.57 10.92
N GLN A 222 17.67 -2.10 11.18
CA GLN A 222 17.41 -0.73 11.66
C GLN A 222 17.58 -0.59 13.18
N ARG A 223 17.58 -1.69 13.94
CA ARG A 223 17.77 -1.73 15.40
C ARG A 223 16.83 -0.81 16.19
N LEU A 224 15.57 -0.69 15.74
CA LEU A 224 14.54 0.11 16.41
C LEU A 224 13.68 -0.77 17.31
N ASP A 225 13.36 -0.27 18.50
CA ASP A 225 12.38 -0.86 19.38
C ASP A 225 10.92 -0.50 18.97
N ALA A 226 9.95 -1.10 19.66
CA ALA A 226 8.53 -0.91 19.36
C ALA A 226 8.07 0.55 19.54
N VAL A 227 8.59 1.26 20.55
CA VAL A 227 8.24 2.66 20.83
C VAL A 227 8.83 3.59 19.77
N GLN A 228 10.06 3.33 19.36
CA GLN A 228 10.71 4.09 18.29
C GLN A 228 10.00 3.86 16.94
N LEU A 229 9.61 2.62 16.64
CA LEU A 229 8.80 2.29 15.46
C LEU A 229 7.44 3.00 15.48
N PHE A 230 6.75 3.00 16.65
CA PHE A 230 5.48 3.69 16.78
C PHE A 230 5.63 5.21 16.63
N ARG A 231 6.68 5.80 17.20
CA ARG A 231 6.94 7.24 17.07
C ARG A 231 7.15 7.63 15.61
N ARG A 232 7.94 6.86 14.87
CA ARG A 232 8.14 7.06 13.43
C ARG A 232 6.84 6.88 12.64
N TYR A 233 6.10 5.82 12.91
CA TYR A 233 4.83 5.55 12.26
C TYR A 233 3.79 6.64 12.53
N ALA A 234 3.66 7.06 13.79
CA ALA A 234 2.73 8.12 14.20
C ALA A 234 3.04 9.49 13.57
N SER A 235 4.29 9.74 13.16
CA SER A 235 4.67 10.99 12.46
C SER A 235 4.33 10.96 10.97
N ARG A 236 3.95 9.79 10.40
CA ARG A 236 3.60 9.66 8.98
C ARG A 236 2.17 10.09 8.70
N ASN A 237 1.95 10.59 7.48
CA ASN A 237 0.60 10.93 7.02
C ASN A 237 -0.11 9.66 6.53
N VAL A 238 -0.85 9.02 7.42
CA VAL A 238 -1.57 7.76 7.15
C VAL A 238 -3.07 8.00 7.12
N THR A 239 -3.73 7.43 6.11
CA THR A 239 -5.17 7.39 5.96
C THR A 239 -5.63 5.95 5.79
N TYR A 240 -6.57 5.51 6.61
CA TYR A 240 -7.18 4.19 6.54
C TYR A 240 -8.54 4.28 5.84
N LEU A 241 -8.79 3.34 4.94
CA LEU A 241 -10.07 3.17 4.25
C LEU A 241 -10.57 1.74 4.43
N VAL A 242 -11.87 1.59 4.62
CA VAL A 242 -12.55 0.29 4.56
C VAL A 242 -13.98 0.48 4.09
N GLY A 243 -14.50 -0.45 3.32
CA GLY A 243 -15.90 -0.46 2.95
C GLY A 243 -16.79 -0.84 4.14
N GLU A 244 -17.95 -0.15 4.29
CA GLU A 244 -18.95 -0.44 5.32
C GLU A 244 -19.44 -1.89 5.25
N ARG A 245 -19.49 -2.47 4.03
CA ARG A 245 -19.94 -3.84 3.76
C ARG A 245 -18.79 -4.85 3.66
N ASP A 246 -17.55 -4.46 4.00
CA ASP A 246 -16.41 -5.39 4.02
C ASP A 246 -16.38 -6.24 5.33
N THR A 247 -17.53 -6.89 5.58
CA THR A 247 -17.86 -7.63 6.80
C THR A 247 -17.89 -9.15 6.62
N HIS A 248 -17.55 -9.66 5.42
CA HIS A 248 -17.58 -11.10 5.13
C HIS A 248 -16.44 -11.84 5.82
N ALA A 249 -16.74 -12.44 6.98
CA ALA A 249 -15.78 -13.20 7.77
C ALA A 249 -15.31 -14.50 7.10
N ASP A 250 -16.14 -15.08 6.21
CA ASP A 250 -15.90 -16.33 5.49
C ASP A 250 -15.22 -16.15 4.12
N SER A 251 -14.81 -14.93 3.79
CA SER A 251 -14.17 -14.66 2.49
C SER A 251 -12.89 -15.45 2.30
N LYS A 252 -12.81 -16.25 1.22
CA LYS A 252 -11.66 -17.11 0.87
C LYS A 252 -10.34 -16.36 0.68
N VAL A 253 -10.39 -15.05 0.45
CA VAL A 253 -9.21 -14.20 0.28
C VAL A 253 -8.88 -13.40 1.55
N MET A 254 -9.55 -13.70 2.66
CA MET A 254 -9.22 -13.15 3.96
C MET A 254 -8.20 -14.05 4.68
N ASP A 255 -7.40 -13.49 5.57
CA ASP A 255 -6.48 -14.22 6.42
C ASP A 255 -7.26 -14.84 7.60
N HIS A 256 -7.37 -16.17 7.62
CA HIS A 256 -8.06 -16.97 8.64
C HIS A 256 -7.09 -17.62 9.64
N SER A 257 -5.82 -17.20 9.66
CA SER A 257 -4.92 -17.65 10.71
C SER A 257 -5.41 -17.18 12.09
N CYS A 258 -5.15 -17.96 13.11
CA CYS A 258 -5.47 -17.60 14.50
C CYS A 258 -4.98 -16.19 14.85
N ALA A 259 -3.77 -15.83 14.42
CA ALA A 259 -3.17 -14.52 14.66
C ALA A 259 -3.90 -13.37 13.95
N ALA A 260 -4.50 -13.62 12.80
CA ALA A 260 -5.32 -12.64 12.09
C ALA A 260 -6.73 -12.55 12.70
N GLU A 261 -7.34 -13.68 13.05
CA GLU A 261 -8.66 -13.71 13.71
C GLU A 261 -8.66 -13.04 15.08
N ALA A 262 -7.53 -13.10 15.79
CA ALA A 262 -7.32 -12.36 17.03
C ALA A 262 -7.38 -10.83 16.87
N GLN A 263 -7.36 -10.31 15.65
CA GLN A 263 -7.48 -8.87 15.34
C GLN A 263 -8.94 -8.46 15.11
N GLY A 264 -9.84 -9.41 14.85
CA GLY A 264 -11.26 -9.21 14.58
C GLY A 264 -11.80 -10.19 13.54
N PRO A 265 -13.13 -10.37 13.45
CA PRO A 265 -13.74 -11.38 12.58
C PRO A 265 -13.72 -11.02 11.09
N ASN A 266 -13.63 -9.76 10.73
CA ASN A 266 -13.66 -9.28 9.34
C ASN A 266 -12.80 -8.01 9.19
N ARG A 267 -12.64 -7.52 7.95
CA ARG A 267 -11.75 -6.39 7.66
C ARG A 267 -12.21 -5.08 8.30
N LEU A 268 -13.51 -4.83 8.33
CA LEU A 268 -14.07 -3.64 8.99
C LEU A 268 -13.69 -3.65 10.49
N GLU A 269 -13.99 -4.73 11.19
CA GLU A 269 -13.69 -4.86 12.62
C GLU A 269 -12.17 -4.84 12.90
N ARG A 270 -11.36 -5.44 12.03
CA ARG A 270 -9.89 -5.39 12.16
C ARG A 270 -9.36 -3.97 12.02
N GLN A 271 -9.90 -3.17 11.09
CA GLN A 271 -9.49 -1.78 10.96
C GLN A 271 -9.93 -0.94 12.16
N LEU A 272 -11.19 -1.04 12.58
CA LEU A 272 -11.70 -0.33 13.75
C LEU A 272 -10.93 -0.72 15.02
N GLY A 273 -10.62 -2.00 15.17
CA GLY A 273 -9.79 -2.53 16.27
C GLY A 273 -8.37 -1.97 16.25
N TYR A 274 -7.74 -1.92 15.07
CA TYR A 274 -6.38 -1.42 14.93
C TYR A 274 -6.28 0.09 15.23
N LEU A 275 -7.25 0.91 14.82
CA LEU A 275 -7.25 2.33 15.17
C LEU A 275 -7.45 2.57 16.68
N ARG A 276 -8.31 1.76 17.34
CA ARG A 276 -8.39 1.78 18.81
C ARG A 276 -7.07 1.40 19.45
N TYR A 277 -6.33 0.44 18.85
CA TYR A 277 -5.00 0.04 19.31
C TYR A 277 -3.98 1.18 19.15
N GLU A 278 -3.96 1.91 18.07
CA GLU A 278 -3.10 3.10 17.91
C GLU A 278 -3.38 4.14 19.02
N GLY A 279 -4.66 4.40 19.31
CA GLY A 279 -5.04 5.26 20.41
C GLY A 279 -4.62 4.72 21.80
N PHE A 280 -4.65 3.40 21.98
CA PHE A 280 -4.12 2.75 23.18
C PHE A 280 -2.61 2.94 23.30
N LEU A 281 -1.83 2.69 22.25
CA LEU A 281 -0.39 2.90 22.24
C LEU A 281 -0.02 4.38 22.44
N SER A 282 -0.76 5.29 21.81
CA SER A 282 -0.58 6.74 21.98
C SER A 282 -0.61 7.14 23.46
N ARG A 283 -1.62 6.68 24.19
CA ARG A 283 -1.72 6.92 25.64
C ARG A 283 -0.63 6.20 26.45
N THR A 284 -0.34 4.95 26.08
CA THR A 284 0.62 4.11 26.83
C THR A 284 2.05 4.61 26.69
N TRP A 285 2.43 5.08 25.50
CA TRP A 285 3.79 5.45 25.17
C TRP A 285 4.02 6.97 25.09
N GLY A 286 2.98 7.78 25.31
CA GLY A 286 3.06 9.24 25.27
C GLY A 286 3.42 9.79 23.90
N VAL A 287 2.94 9.14 22.83
CA VAL A 287 3.22 9.52 21.44
C VAL A 287 1.93 9.95 20.76
N ALA A 288 1.82 11.21 20.35
CA ALA A 288 0.64 11.68 19.60
C ALA A 288 0.54 11.00 18.25
N VAL A 289 -0.66 10.56 17.85
CA VAL A 289 -0.98 9.99 16.56
C VAL A 289 -2.18 10.71 15.96
N ALA A 290 -2.11 11.06 14.67
CA ALA A 290 -3.16 11.82 13.95
C ALA A 290 -3.59 11.12 12.65
N HIS A 291 -3.52 9.78 12.61
CA HIS A 291 -3.97 9.00 11.46
C HIS A 291 -5.47 9.15 11.26
N ARG A 292 -5.88 9.31 10.01
CA ARG A 292 -7.30 9.46 9.65
C ARG A 292 -7.90 8.12 9.29
N GLN A 293 -9.18 7.94 9.61
CA GLN A 293 -9.94 6.74 9.27
C GLN A 293 -11.26 7.12 8.60
N PHE A 294 -11.62 6.36 7.56
CA PHE A 294 -12.89 6.50 6.87
C PHE A 294 -13.51 5.13 6.59
N VAL A 295 -14.77 4.99 6.95
CA VAL A 295 -15.63 3.89 6.50
C VAL A 295 -16.41 4.42 5.31
N ILE A 296 -16.30 3.73 4.17
CA ILE A 296 -16.92 4.16 2.92
C ILE A 296 -18.31 3.53 2.82
N PRO A 297 -19.38 4.33 2.81
CA PRO A 297 -20.75 3.83 2.77
C PRO A 297 -20.98 2.94 1.55
N GLU A 298 -21.80 1.91 1.71
CA GLU A 298 -22.24 0.98 0.68
C GLU A 298 -21.11 0.16 0.00
N ALA A 299 -19.84 0.48 0.22
CA ALA A 299 -18.71 -0.22 -0.39
C ALA A 299 -18.42 -1.55 0.34
N GLY A 300 -18.12 -2.58 -0.43
CA GLY A 300 -17.56 -3.85 0.04
C GLY A 300 -16.05 -3.92 -0.16
N HIS A 301 -15.53 -5.14 -0.41
CA HIS A 301 -14.09 -5.39 -0.60
C HIS A 301 -13.59 -5.14 -2.04
N ASP A 302 -14.47 -4.94 -2.99
CA ASP A 302 -14.07 -4.72 -4.38
C ASP A 302 -13.36 -3.38 -4.56
N ALA A 303 -12.12 -3.41 -5.11
CA ALA A 303 -11.30 -2.22 -5.26
C ALA A 303 -11.91 -1.22 -6.26
N GLY A 304 -12.43 -1.72 -7.39
CA GLY A 304 -13.05 -0.88 -8.41
C GLY A 304 -14.24 -0.11 -7.84
N HIS A 305 -15.09 -0.79 -7.09
CA HIS A 305 -16.26 -0.18 -6.43
C HIS A 305 -15.87 0.82 -5.34
N LEU A 306 -14.89 0.45 -4.49
CA LEU A 306 -14.47 1.30 -3.37
C LEU A 306 -13.80 2.59 -3.88
N PHE A 307 -12.85 2.49 -4.81
CA PHE A 307 -12.12 3.64 -5.32
C PHE A 307 -12.91 4.46 -6.37
N ALA A 308 -13.98 3.91 -6.95
CA ALA A 308 -14.92 4.68 -7.75
C ALA A 308 -15.79 5.67 -6.93
N SER A 309 -15.84 5.51 -5.60
CA SER A 309 -16.59 6.41 -4.74
C SER A 309 -15.99 7.84 -4.76
N PRO A 310 -16.78 8.89 -5.07
CA PRO A 310 -16.31 10.28 -4.97
C PRO A 310 -15.77 10.63 -3.58
N LYS A 311 -16.33 10.02 -2.54
CA LYS A 311 -15.87 10.20 -1.15
C LYS A 311 -14.41 9.76 -0.96
N VAL A 312 -14.00 8.69 -1.61
CA VAL A 312 -12.61 8.21 -1.55
C VAL A 312 -11.67 9.21 -2.23
N ALA A 313 -12.05 9.77 -3.37
CA ALA A 313 -11.27 10.81 -4.03
C ALA A 313 -11.12 12.06 -3.15
N GLU A 314 -12.17 12.52 -2.48
CA GLU A 314 -12.13 13.65 -1.52
C GLU A 314 -11.19 13.36 -0.33
N VAL A 315 -11.24 12.14 0.19
CA VAL A 315 -10.44 11.72 1.36
C VAL A 315 -8.95 11.63 1.00
N ILE A 316 -8.64 11.06 -0.15
CA ILE A 316 -7.25 10.89 -0.61
C ILE A 316 -6.67 12.22 -1.09
N PHE A 317 -7.47 13.05 -1.75
CA PHE A 317 -7.04 14.33 -2.32
C PHE A 317 -7.87 15.51 -1.76
N PRO A 318 -7.72 15.82 -0.46
CA PRO A 318 -8.56 16.85 0.19
C PRO A 318 -8.31 18.27 -0.33
N ASN A 319 -7.14 18.53 -0.88
CA ASN A 319 -6.76 19.83 -1.45
C ASN A 319 -6.65 19.67 -2.96
N LYS A 320 -7.79 19.52 -3.64
CA LYS A 320 -7.81 19.55 -5.12
C LYS A 320 -7.30 20.90 -5.61
N PRO A 321 -6.52 20.94 -6.70
CA PRO A 321 -6.16 22.21 -7.34
C PRO A 321 -7.40 22.94 -7.86
#